data_4a2f08ac5b3f2a641098234ee223f927
#
_entry.id   4a2f08ac5b3f2a641098234ee223f927
#
_cell.length_a   1.000
_cell.length_b   1.000
_cell.length_c   1.000
_cell.angle_alpha   90.00
_cell.angle_beta   90.00
_cell.angle_gamma   90.00
#
_symmetry.space_group_name_H-M   'P 1'
#
loop_
_entity.id
_entity.type
_entity.pdbx_description
1 polymer ?
#
loop_
_entity_poly.entity_id
_entity_poly.type
_entity_poly.pdbx_seq_one_letter_code
_entity_poly.pdbx_strand_id
1 'polypeptide(L)'
;MGQKMINVKPIKNKETLIQFGKELKKGKHGKRDFLIMAIGIKTGLRISDILTLKVSDVKNKTQTEIIEQKTGKRRTLHLNRLTVSIIEYLNEEHDSQSEWLFPSPSDRSKPLASHQYYKIMQKVADSMGLDYIGTHTLRKTFSCFFLKHNRGDIVTLMKILNHSSQAVTLRYAGIEEDDIKAK
;
A
#
# COMPACT_ATOMS: atom_id res chain seq x y z
N MET A 1 26.66 -13.45 -2.94
CA MET A 1 25.62 -13.05 -3.92
C MET A 1 25.19 -11.65 -3.59
N GLY A 2 25.56 -10.65 -4.41
CA GLY A 2 25.18 -9.25 -4.17
C GLY A 2 23.67 -9.06 -4.25
N GLN A 3 23.08 -8.43 -3.24
CA GLN A 3 21.69 -7.99 -3.31
C GLN A 3 21.54 -7.02 -4.49
N LYS A 4 20.78 -7.46 -5.51
CA LYS A 4 20.40 -6.59 -6.62
C LYS A 4 19.66 -5.39 -6.03
N MET A 5 20.24 -4.20 -6.09
CA MET A 5 19.54 -2.98 -5.66
C MET A 5 18.33 -2.79 -6.57
N ILE A 6 17.15 -3.11 -6.05
CA ILE A 6 15.89 -2.93 -6.78
C ILE A 6 15.58 -1.43 -6.79
N ASN A 7 15.60 -0.82 -7.96
CA ASN A 7 15.10 0.56 -8.13
C ASN A 7 13.57 0.55 -8.03
N VAL A 8 13.07 0.67 -6.80
CA VAL A 8 11.63 0.60 -6.51
C VAL A 8 10.90 1.75 -7.20
N LYS A 9 9.93 1.41 -8.08
CA LYS A 9 9.13 2.39 -8.83
C LYS A 9 7.63 2.23 -8.52
N PRO A 10 6.80 3.26 -8.82
CA PRO A 10 5.35 3.13 -8.81
C PRO A 10 4.86 2.28 -9.99
N ILE A 11 3.72 1.62 -9.81
CA ILE A 11 2.95 1.06 -10.94
C ILE A 11 2.16 2.22 -11.54
N LYS A 12 2.65 2.81 -12.64
CA LYS A 12 2.05 4.01 -13.27
C LYS A 12 0.87 3.71 -14.18
N ASN A 13 0.82 2.48 -14.73
CA ASN A 13 -0.21 2.05 -15.66
C ASN A 13 -1.38 1.43 -14.89
N LYS A 14 -2.62 1.84 -15.21
CA LYS A 14 -3.84 1.41 -14.52
C LYS A 14 -4.16 -0.06 -14.81
N GLU A 15 -3.95 -0.50 -16.03
CA GLU A 15 -4.19 -1.88 -16.46
C GLU A 15 -3.25 -2.84 -15.73
N THR A 16 -1.96 -2.50 -15.64
CA THR A 16 -0.96 -3.25 -14.88
C THR A 16 -1.33 -3.33 -13.39
N LEU A 17 -1.80 -2.22 -12.80
CA LEU A 17 -2.24 -2.18 -11.40
C LEU A 17 -3.45 -3.09 -11.16
N ILE A 18 -4.44 -3.07 -12.06
CA ILE A 18 -5.62 -3.94 -12.00
C ILE A 18 -5.20 -5.40 -12.12
N GLN A 19 -4.31 -5.72 -13.07
CA GLN A 19 -3.83 -7.08 -13.27
C GLN A 19 -3.04 -7.57 -12.06
N PHE A 20 -2.18 -6.73 -11.48
CA PHE A 20 -1.44 -7.04 -10.25
C PHE A 20 -2.39 -7.41 -9.09
N GLY A 21 -3.47 -6.64 -8.93
CA GLY A 21 -4.51 -6.94 -7.95
C GLY A 21 -5.25 -8.26 -8.22
N LYS A 22 -5.52 -8.59 -9.49
CA LYS A 22 -6.12 -9.87 -9.89
C LYS A 22 -5.19 -11.05 -9.57
N GLU A 23 -3.90 -10.90 -9.84
CA GLU A 23 -2.91 -11.94 -9.54
C GLU A 23 -2.75 -12.16 -8.02
N LEU A 24 -2.76 -11.09 -7.20
CA LEU A 24 -2.79 -11.23 -5.74
C LEU A 24 -3.99 -12.05 -5.26
N LYS A 25 -5.18 -11.83 -5.85
CA LYS A 25 -6.41 -12.55 -5.48
C LYS A 25 -6.37 -14.06 -5.76
N LYS A 26 -5.49 -14.52 -6.64
CA LYS A 26 -5.32 -15.97 -6.94
C LYS A 26 -4.53 -16.71 -5.84
N GLY A 27 -3.86 -16.00 -4.94
CA GLY A 27 -3.08 -16.59 -3.85
C GLY A 27 -3.95 -17.25 -2.78
N LYS A 28 -3.34 -18.08 -1.92
CA LYS A 28 -4.01 -18.78 -0.82
C LYS A 28 -4.79 -17.82 0.11
N HIS A 29 -4.30 -16.61 0.30
CA HIS A 29 -4.90 -15.56 1.12
C HIS A 29 -5.20 -14.33 0.25
N GLY A 30 -5.88 -14.55 -0.87
CA GLY A 30 -6.01 -13.58 -1.94
C GLY A 30 -6.77 -12.32 -1.56
N LYS A 31 -7.83 -12.44 -0.74
CA LYS A 31 -8.58 -11.27 -0.26
C LYS A 31 -7.76 -10.42 0.70
N ARG A 32 -7.03 -11.07 1.62
CA ARG A 32 -6.07 -10.40 2.50
C ARG A 32 -5.03 -9.61 1.70
N ASP A 33 -4.38 -10.30 0.78
CA ASP A 33 -3.24 -9.73 0.04
C ASP A 33 -3.68 -8.59 -0.86
N PHE A 34 -4.85 -8.73 -1.48
CA PHE A 34 -5.49 -7.66 -2.25
C PHE A 34 -5.91 -6.48 -1.37
N LEU A 35 -6.49 -6.72 -0.19
CA LEU A 35 -6.93 -5.65 0.72
C LEU A 35 -5.73 -4.83 1.22
N ILE A 36 -4.60 -5.49 1.56
CA ILE A 36 -3.35 -4.79 1.93
C ILE A 36 -2.91 -3.86 0.79
N MET A 37 -2.89 -4.36 -0.46
CA MET A 37 -2.60 -3.55 -1.65
C MET A 37 -3.58 -2.38 -1.77
N ALA A 38 -4.89 -2.64 -1.68
CA ALA A 38 -5.94 -1.64 -1.83
C ALA A 38 -5.82 -0.51 -0.79
N ILE A 39 -5.54 -0.85 0.47
CA ILE A 39 -5.27 0.15 1.52
C ILE A 39 -4.05 0.98 1.12
N GLY A 40 -2.95 0.36 0.71
CA GLY A 40 -1.71 1.06 0.35
C GLY A 40 -1.90 2.07 -0.79
N ILE A 41 -2.58 1.67 -1.88
CA ILE A 41 -2.82 2.54 -3.04
C ILE A 41 -3.94 3.57 -2.84
N LYS A 42 -4.81 3.40 -1.84
CA LYS A 42 -5.87 4.38 -1.53
C LYS A 42 -5.46 5.39 -0.46
N THR A 43 -4.62 4.99 0.47
CA THR A 43 -4.24 5.83 1.61
C THR A 43 -2.81 6.34 1.54
N GLY A 44 -1.93 5.67 0.79
CA GLY A 44 -0.50 5.96 0.76
C GLY A 44 0.22 5.64 2.08
N LEU A 45 -0.35 4.82 2.96
CA LEU A 45 0.32 4.37 4.18
C LEU A 45 1.60 3.57 3.86
N ARG A 46 2.52 3.54 4.80
CA ARG A 46 3.65 2.59 4.78
C ARG A 46 3.12 1.20 5.05
N ILE A 47 3.76 0.19 4.45
CA ILE A 47 3.36 -1.20 4.63
C ILE A 47 3.35 -1.60 6.12
N SER A 48 4.31 -1.14 6.91
CA SER A 48 4.34 -1.38 8.35
C SER A 48 3.09 -0.88 9.07
N ASP A 49 2.61 0.33 8.71
CA ASP A 49 1.43 0.93 9.31
C ASP A 49 0.14 0.21 8.88
N ILE A 50 0.10 -0.30 7.63
CA ILE A 50 -1.04 -1.10 7.14
C ILE A 50 -1.13 -2.42 7.91
N LEU A 51 -0.01 -3.11 8.06
CA LEU A 51 0.02 -4.44 8.67
C LEU A 51 -0.29 -4.44 10.17
N THR A 52 -0.13 -3.30 10.83
CA THR A 52 -0.48 -3.13 12.26
C THR A 52 -1.86 -2.54 12.51
N LEU A 53 -2.71 -2.46 11.49
CA LEU A 53 -4.13 -2.15 11.68
C LEU A 53 -4.81 -3.28 12.47
N LYS A 54 -5.72 -2.90 13.36
CA LYS A 54 -6.59 -3.82 14.09
C LYS A 54 -7.96 -3.91 13.41
N VAL A 55 -8.66 -4.99 13.66
CA VAL A 55 -10.06 -5.14 13.21
C VAL A 55 -10.92 -3.98 13.74
N SER A 56 -10.71 -3.57 14.98
CA SER A 56 -11.37 -2.43 15.61
C SER A 56 -11.13 -1.09 14.91
N ASP A 57 -10.05 -0.97 14.13
CA ASP A 57 -9.75 0.27 13.40
C ASP A 57 -10.61 0.43 12.15
N VAL A 58 -11.13 -0.67 11.59
CA VAL A 58 -11.78 -0.66 10.27
C VAL A 58 -13.22 -1.18 10.27
N LYS A 59 -13.56 -2.10 11.19
CA LYS A 59 -14.88 -2.74 11.22
C LYS A 59 -15.98 -1.74 11.49
N ASN A 60 -16.97 -1.66 10.60
CA ASN A 60 -18.12 -0.75 10.70
C ASN A 60 -17.74 0.75 10.77
N LYS A 61 -16.58 1.12 10.19
CA LYS A 61 -16.12 2.50 10.17
C LYS A 61 -15.96 3.02 8.74
N THR A 62 -16.30 4.27 8.55
CA THR A 62 -16.04 5.03 7.30
C THR A 62 -14.73 5.80 7.37
N GLN A 63 -14.24 6.06 8.59
CA GLN A 63 -12.94 6.67 8.86
C GLN A 63 -12.38 6.19 10.20
N THR A 64 -11.06 6.25 10.34
CA THR A 64 -10.36 5.93 11.57
C THR A 64 -9.11 6.78 11.73
N GLU A 65 -8.63 6.95 12.96
CA GLU A 65 -7.34 7.58 13.23
C GLU A 65 -6.31 6.52 13.59
N ILE A 66 -5.12 6.67 13.04
CA ILE A 66 -3.97 5.85 13.37
C ILE A 66 -2.78 6.72 13.78
N ILE A 67 -1.82 6.10 14.48
CA ILE A 67 -0.52 6.70 14.78
C ILE A 67 0.51 6.01 13.89
N GLU A 68 1.13 6.77 12.96
CA GLU A 68 2.19 6.23 12.09
C GLU A 68 3.40 5.83 12.92
N GLN A 69 3.87 4.58 12.79
CA GLN A 69 4.97 4.03 13.60
C GLN A 69 6.29 4.81 13.45
N LYS A 70 6.63 5.19 12.22
CA LYS A 70 7.91 5.86 11.94
C LYS A 70 7.95 7.31 12.42
N THR A 71 6.81 8.00 12.46
CA THR A 71 6.76 9.45 12.68
C THR A 71 6.06 9.83 13.97
N GLY A 72 5.31 8.89 14.61
CA GLY A 72 4.47 9.16 15.77
C GLY A 72 3.29 10.12 15.49
N LYS A 73 3.06 10.49 14.23
CA LYS A 73 2.01 11.43 13.87
C LYS A 73 0.66 10.75 13.74
N ARG A 74 -0.39 11.44 14.19
CA ARG A 74 -1.77 11.03 13.96
C ARG A 74 -2.16 11.26 12.50
N ARG A 75 -2.94 10.35 11.96
CA ARG A 75 -3.43 10.42 10.60
C ARG A 75 -4.84 9.84 10.51
N THR A 76 -5.76 10.61 9.92
CA THR A 76 -7.09 10.13 9.59
C THR A 76 -7.06 9.34 8.28
N LEU A 77 -7.64 8.17 8.29
CA LEU A 77 -7.84 7.31 7.13
C LEU A 77 -9.32 7.30 6.75
N HIS A 78 -9.60 7.56 5.48
CA HIS A 78 -10.95 7.42 4.91
C HIS A 78 -11.10 6.03 4.30
N LEU A 79 -12.07 5.26 4.79
CA LEU A 79 -12.27 3.84 4.45
C LEU A 79 -13.40 3.59 3.46
N ASN A 80 -14.21 4.61 3.11
CA ASN A 80 -15.42 4.48 2.28
C ASN A 80 -15.20 3.66 1.00
N ARG A 81 -14.04 3.82 0.34
CA ARG A 81 -13.70 3.10 -0.89
C ARG A 81 -13.11 1.70 -0.65
N LEU A 82 -12.98 1.30 0.59
CA LEU A 82 -12.40 0.03 1.03
C LEU A 82 -13.43 -0.85 1.73
N THR A 83 -14.60 -0.29 2.09
CA THR A 83 -15.60 -0.95 2.93
C THR A 83 -15.99 -2.33 2.41
N VAL A 84 -16.28 -2.46 1.11
CA VAL A 84 -16.66 -3.77 0.52
C VAL A 84 -15.54 -4.79 0.68
N SER A 85 -14.31 -4.43 0.30
CA SER A 85 -13.17 -5.35 0.42
C SER A 85 -12.81 -5.71 1.86
N ILE A 86 -13.05 -4.79 2.81
CA ILE A 86 -12.88 -5.06 4.25
C ILE A 86 -13.91 -6.08 4.72
N ILE A 87 -15.17 -5.89 4.36
CA ILE A 87 -16.29 -6.80 4.74
C ILE A 87 -16.05 -8.19 4.14
N GLU A 88 -15.74 -8.27 2.86
CA GLU A 88 -15.45 -9.55 2.18
C GLU A 88 -14.30 -10.30 2.87
N TYR A 89 -13.19 -9.60 3.17
CA TYR A 89 -12.06 -10.21 3.85
C TYR A 89 -12.41 -10.67 5.27
N LEU A 90 -13.09 -9.83 6.06
CA LEU A 90 -13.46 -10.16 7.44
C LEU A 90 -14.42 -11.35 7.52
N ASN A 91 -15.29 -11.52 6.53
CA ASN A 91 -16.28 -12.60 6.53
C ASN A 91 -15.73 -13.93 5.99
N GLU A 92 -14.76 -13.88 5.08
CA GLU A 92 -14.39 -15.06 4.30
C GLU A 92 -12.97 -15.58 4.58
N GLU A 93 -12.03 -14.72 4.99
CA GLU A 93 -10.63 -15.13 5.18
C GLU A 93 -10.06 -14.79 6.56
N HIS A 94 -10.63 -13.80 7.25
CA HIS A 94 -10.06 -13.30 8.50
C HIS A 94 -10.24 -14.31 9.65
N ASP A 95 -9.18 -14.49 10.43
CA ASP A 95 -9.25 -15.27 11.67
C ASP A 95 -9.88 -14.41 12.78
N SER A 96 -11.14 -14.72 13.13
CA SER A 96 -11.90 -13.97 14.13
C SER A 96 -11.31 -13.98 15.55
N GLN A 97 -10.34 -14.84 15.81
CA GLN A 97 -9.64 -14.90 17.12
C GLN A 97 -8.50 -13.89 17.21
N SER A 98 -8.12 -13.25 16.10
CA SER A 98 -7.05 -12.24 16.09
C SER A 98 -7.61 -10.82 16.19
N GLU A 99 -6.97 -9.98 17.01
CA GLU A 99 -7.24 -8.55 17.03
C GLU A 99 -6.67 -7.81 15.79
N TRP A 100 -5.61 -8.38 15.18
CA TRP A 100 -4.95 -7.80 14.02
C TRP A 100 -5.80 -7.98 12.77
N LEU A 101 -5.92 -6.91 11.97
CA LEU A 101 -6.60 -7.02 10.68
C LEU A 101 -5.88 -8.02 9.76
N PHE A 102 -4.56 -8.07 9.84
CA PHE A 102 -3.72 -8.98 9.05
C PHE A 102 -2.82 -9.82 9.96
N PRO A 103 -3.36 -10.90 10.56
CA PRO A 103 -2.58 -11.73 11.49
C PRO A 103 -1.49 -12.50 10.76
N SER A 104 -0.40 -12.79 11.48
CA SER A 104 0.64 -13.68 11.01
C SER A 104 0.12 -15.12 10.91
N PRO A 105 0.42 -15.86 9.84
CA PRO A 105 0.02 -17.27 9.73
C PRO A 105 0.66 -18.19 10.77
N SER A 106 1.82 -17.81 11.32
CA SER A 106 2.55 -18.60 12.32
C SER A 106 2.22 -18.25 13.77
N ASP A 107 1.68 -17.04 14.00
CA ASP A 107 1.37 -16.54 15.34
C ASP A 107 0.27 -15.47 15.27
N ARG A 108 -0.96 -15.87 15.58
CA ARG A 108 -2.16 -15.01 15.50
C ARG A 108 -2.13 -13.82 16.45
N SER A 109 -1.29 -13.85 17.47
CA SER A 109 -1.09 -12.74 18.41
C SER A 109 -0.25 -11.62 17.82
N LYS A 110 0.34 -11.82 16.63
CA LYS A 110 1.21 -10.86 15.93
C LYS A 110 0.67 -10.51 14.57
N PRO A 111 0.94 -9.29 14.07
CA PRO A 111 0.60 -8.93 12.72
C PRO A 111 1.52 -9.62 11.70
N LEU A 112 1.06 -9.72 10.46
CA LEU A 112 1.87 -10.17 9.32
C LEU A 112 3.11 -9.28 9.18
N ALA A 113 4.27 -9.88 9.06
CA ALA A 113 5.52 -9.12 8.93
C ALA A 113 5.69 -8.55 7.51
N SER A 114 6.26 -7.34 7.42
CA SER A 114 6.46 -6.64 6.15
C SER A 114 7.26 -7.46 5.12
N HIS A 115 8.26 -8.23 5.57
CA HIS A 115 9.05 -9.08 4.67
C HIS A 115 8.25 -10.25 4.10
N GLN A 116 7.23 -10.75 4.83
CA GLN A 116 6.35 -11.82 4.33
C GLN A 116 5.44 -11.29 3.24
N TYR A 117 4.84 -10.12 3.45
CA TYR A 117 4.03 -9.49 2.39
C TYR A 117 4.88 -9.08 1.18
N TYR A 118 6.10 -8.60 1.41
CA TYR A 118 7.03 -8.31 0.32
C TYR A 118 7.30 -9.54 -0.56
N LYS A 119 7.52 -10.72 0.03
CA LYS A 119 7.69 -11.97 -0.74
C LYS A 119 6.47 -12.31 -1.59
N ILE A 120 5.26 -12.05 -1.09
CA ILE A 120 4.02 -12.25 -1.85
C ILE A 120 3.98 -11.30 -3.06
N MET A 121 4.28 -10.01 -2.84
CA MET A 121 4.35 -9.03 -3.92
C MET A 121 5.41 -9.38 -4.98
N GLN A 122 6.58 -9.86 -4.55
CA GLN A 122 7.65 -10.27 -5.46
C GLN A 122 7.21 -11.46 -6.32
N LYS A 123 6.59 -12.48 -5.74
CA LYS A 123 6.07 -13.63 -6.49
C LYS A 123 5.10 -13.21 -7.60
N VAL A 124 4.21 -12.25 -7.31
CA VAL A 124 3.29 -11.71 -8.32
C VAL A 124 4.05 -10.88 -9.35
N ALA A 125 4.99 -10.04 -8.90
CA ALA A 125 5.82 -9.23 -9.79
C ALA A 125 6.59 -10.09 -10.79
N ASP A 126 7.24 -11.16 -10.31
CA ASP A 126 8.00 -12.11 -11.14
C ASP A 126 7.10 -12.77 -12.19
N SER A 127 5.88 -13.19 -11.81
CA SER A 127 4.91 -13.78 -12.75
C SER A 127 4.42 -12.81 -13.84
N MET A 128 4.53 -11.51 -13.58
CA MET A 128 4.15 -10.43 -14.51
C MET A 128 5.36 -9.79 -15.23
N GLY A 129 6.59 -10.26 -14.97
CA GLY A 129 7.81 -9.67 -15.53
C GLY A 129 8.13 -8.27 -15.01
N LEU A 130 7.70 -7.92 -13.77
CA LEU A 130 7.93 -6.61 -13.17
C LEU A 130 9.15 -6.67 -12.22
N ASP A 131 10.22 -5.99 -12.56
CA ASP A 131 11.51 -6.02 -11.84
C ASP A 131 11.72 -4.85 -10.84
N TYR A 132 10.71 -3.97 -10.69
CA TYR A 132 10.79 -2.73 -9.92
C TYR A 132 9.89 -2.71 -8.67
N ILE A 133 9.22 -3.80 -8.36
CA ILE A 133 8.30 -3.88 -7.22
C ILE A 133 9.08 -4.02 -5.91
N GLY A 134 8.76 -3.18 -4.93
CA GLY A 134 9.41 -3.16 -3.63
C GLY A 134 8.48 -2.75 -2.50
N THR A 135 9.01 -2.65 -1.29
CA THR A 135 8.25 -2.31 -0.08
C THR A 135 7.54 -0.96 -0.13
N HIS A 136 8.03 -0.02 -0.95
CA HIS A 136 7.45 1.31 -1.13
C HIS A 136 6.59 1.45 -2.39
N THR A 137 6.47 0.41 -3.23
CA THR A 137 5.74 0.49 -4.50
C THR A 137 4.29 0.97 -4.32
N LEU A 138 3.57 0.44 -3.34
CA LEU A 138 2.17 0.82 -3.10
C LEU A 138 2.04 2.31 -2.77
N ARG A 139 2.88 2.81 -1.87
CA ARG A 139 2.89 4.22 -1.47
C ARG A 139 3.37 5.14 -2.61
N LYS A 140 4.34 4.71 -3.42
CA LYS A 140 4.74 5.42 -4.64
C LYS A 140 3.62 5.43 -5.68
N THR A 141 2.91 4.33 -5.85
CA THR A 141 1.74 4.22 -6.73
C THR A 141 0.63 5.17 -6.30
N PHE A 142 0.29 5.21 -4.99
CA PHE A 142 -0.62 6.22 -4.45
C PHE A 142 -0.17 7.64 -4.84
N SER A 143 1.09 7.98 -4.64
CA SER A 143 1.63 9.32 -4.93
C SER A 143 1.49 9.70 -6.41
N CYS A 144 1.80 8.76 -7.31
CA CYS A 144 1.65 8.95 -8.74
C CYS A 144 0.19 9.22 -9.13
N PHE A 145 -0.74 8.39 -8.67
CA PHE A 145 -2.16 8.56 -8.98
C PHE A 145 -2.77 9.79 -8.28
N PHE A 146 -2.32 10.13 -7.07
CA PHE A 146 -2.77 11.33 -6.38
C PHE A 146 -2.48 12.58 -7.22
N LEU A 147 -1.25 12.76 -7.67
CA LEU A 147 -0.88 13.92 -8.50
C LEU A 147 -1.65 13.94 -9.82
N LYS A 148 -1.84 12.78 -10.47
CA LYS A 148 -2.62 12.69 -11.72
C LYS A 148 -4.08 13.13 -11.54
N HIS A 149 -4.72 12.79 -10.42
CA HIS A 149 -6.14 13.05 -10.21
C HIS A 149 -6.43 14.37 -9.50
N ASN A 150 -5.44 14.98 -8.84
CA ASN A 150 -5.61 16.22 -8.08
C ASN A 150 -4.83 17.39 -8.72
N ARG A 151 -4.79 17.44 -10.05
CA ARG A 151 -4.19 18.55 -10.82
C ARG A 151 -2.75 18.90 -10.39
N GLY A 152 -1.99 17.90 -9.94
CA GLY A 152 -0.61 18.10 -9.50
C GLY A 152 -0.45 18.73 -8.11
N ASP A 153 -1.46 18.67 -7.25
CA ASP A 153 -1.38 19.23 -5.89
C ASP A 153 -0.30 18.56 -5.03
N ILE A 154 0.93 19.01 -5.26
CA ILE A 154 2.12 18.51 -4.57
C ILE A 154 2.14 18.92 -3.09
N VAL A 155 1.57 20.07 -2.75
CA VAL A 155 1.59 20.58 -1.37
C VAL A 155 0.75 19.66 -0.46
N THR A 156 -0.44 19.29 -0.91
CA THR A 156 -1.26 18.32 -0.19
C THR A 156 -0.59 16.94 -0.14
N LEU A 157 0.00 16.49 -1.24
CA LEU A 157 0.72 15.21 -1.25
C LEU A 157 1.90 15.20 -0.29
N MET A 158 2.69 16.29 -0.22
CA MET A 158 3.78 16.43 0.76
C MET A 158 3.28 16.28 2.19
N LYS A 159 2.16 16.92 2.53
CA LYS A 159 1.53 16.80 3.86
C LYS A 159 1.11 15.35 4.14
N ILE A 160 0.43 14.71 3.18
CA ILE A 160 -0.01 13.30 3.30
C ILE A 160 1.18 12.37 3.51
N LEU A 161 2.27 12.57 2.78
CA LEU A 161 3.46 11.73 2.87
C LEU A 161 4.41 12.14 4.00
N ASN A 162 4.17 13.29 4.62
CA ASN A 162 5.07 13.89 5.60
C ASN A 162 6.48 14.10 5.04
N HIS A 163 6.56 14.65 3.82
CA HIS A 163 7.80 15.01 3.16
C HIS A 163 8.10 16.50 3.34
N SER A 164 9.37 16.84 3.56
CA SER A 164 9.84 18.22 3.73
C SER A 164 10.24 18.90 2.41
N SER A 165 10.29 18.15 1.29
CA SER A 165 10.79 18.64 0.00
C SER A 165 9.89 18.25 -1.16
N GLN A 166 9.61 19.19 -2.06
CA GLN A 166 8.89 18.93 -3.31
C GLN A 166 9.67 17.96 -4.21
N ALA A 167 10.99 18.15 -4.36
CA ALA A 167 11.83 17.28 -5.19
C ALA A 167 11.78 15.82 -4.71
N VAL A 168 11.83 15.59 -3.40
CA VAL A 168 11.67 14.25 -2.82
C VAL A 168 10.30 13.68 -3.16
N THR A 169 9.23 14.48 -3.09
CA THR A 169 7.86 14.04 -3.35
C THR A 169 7.65 13.69 -4.84
N LEU A 170 8.17 14.50 -5.76
CA LEU A 170 8.10 14.24 -7.20
C LEU A 170 8.85 12.96 -7.56
N ARG A 171 10.10 12.82 -7.11
CA ARG A 171 10.89 11.59 -7.30
C ARG A 171 10.16 10.38 -6.72
N TYR A 172 9.52 10.53 -5.56
CA TYR A 172 8.74 9.48 -4.93
C TYR A 172 7.53 9.06 -5.77
N ALA A 173 6.86 10.02 -6.41
CA ALA A 173 5.78 9.76 -7.36
C ALA A 173 6.27 9.21 -8.72
N GLY A 174 7.58 9.08 -8.90
CA GLY A 174 8.19 8.63 -10.16
C GLY A 174 8.14 9.68 -11.26
N ILE A 175 8.13 10.96 -10.90
CA ILE A 175 8.28 12.09 -11.81
C ILE A 175 9.75 12.52 -11.68
N GLU A 176 10.52 12.27 -12.72
CA GLU A 176 11.93 12.65 -12.79
C GLU A 176 12.07 14.06 -13.41
N GLU A 177 13.21 14.73 -13.23
CA GLU A 177 13.43 16.09 -13.76
C GLU A 177 13.27 16.15 -15.29
N ASP A 178 13.58 15.04 -15.97
CA ASP A 178 13.45 14.96 -17.43
C ASP A 178 11.96 14.94 -17.88
N ASP A 179 11.05 14.39 -17.05
CA ASP A 179 9.60 14.43 -17.31
C ASP A 179 9.05 15.86 -17.19
N ILE A 180 9.74 16.76 -16.48
CA ILE A 180 9.32 18.16 -16.28
C ILE A 180 9.81 19.03 -17.42
N LYS A 181 10.96 18.73 -18.00
CA LYS A 181 11.55 19.48 -19.13
C LYS A 181 10.91 19.18 -20.48
N ALA A 182 10.17 18.06 -20.58
CA ALA A 182 9.51 17.62 -21.83
C ALA A 182 8.11 18.22 -22.03
N LYS A 183 7.68 19.14 -21.17
CA LYS A 183 6.41 19.90 -21.27
C LYS A 183 6.66 21.38 -21.48
#